data_1b6d43cced389c6c26eb87cf8030273c
#
_entry.id   1b6d43cced389c6c26eb87cf8030273c
#
_cell.length_a   1.000
_cell.length_b   1.000
_cell.length_c   1.000
_cell.angle_alpha   90.00
_cell.angle_beta   90.00
_cell.angle_gamma   90.00
#
_symmetry.space_group_name_H-M   'P 1'
#
loop_
_entity.id
_entity.type
_entity.pdbx_description
1 polymer ?
#
loop_
_entity_poly.entity_id
_entity_poly.type
_entity_poly.pdbx_seq_one_letter_code
_entity_poly.pdbx_strand_id
1 'polypeptide(L)'
;MEIKDKVALVLGASKGIGFAIARTLAEEGAKVVLPYHSDWPEESDEMQKEFAGFGGNHLAIPVDLRDAVQVKDLIRQVQERFGALHILVNNIERGGMPVVHGSYDLEVNREQWDLEIDTTLKAKWLVVHNALPLMKNSSEGVIINVSSIAGFVGRSGPAGLIFNDGYAAANRAISSFTETWAREAAPTVRVNELMLGFFETRHAEGTRGWENLSGSEKESICKHTLLQSPGRLDDIVKAVFFLIKDARFMTGAVLRLDGGYVLGGEQVPVMPDGILNS
;
A
#
# COMPACT_ATOMS: atom_id res chain seq x y z
N MET A 1 -16.05 -6.59 -8.88
CA MET A 1 -16.18 -8.07 -8.86
C MET A 1 -16.76 -8.54 -7.55
N GLU A 2 -17.39 -9.72 -7.52
CA GLU A 2 -17.73 -10.38 -6.26
C GLU A 2 -16.47 -10.98 -5.63
N ILE A 3 -16.38 -10.94 -4.30
CA ILE A 3 -15.16 -11.38 -3.58
C ILE A 3 -15.20 -12.87 -3.21
N LYS A 4 -16.40 -13.38 -2.93
CA LYS A 4 -16.56 -14.78 -2.54
C LYS A 4 -15.91 -15.75 -3.54
N ASP A 5 -15.17 -16.71 -3.02
CA ASP A 5 -14.41 -17.73 -3.76
C ASP A 5 -13.26 -17.20 -4.66
N LYS A 6 -13.01 -15.90 -4.69
CA LYS A 6 -11.85 -15.32 -5.39
C LYS A 6 -10.57 -15.59 -4.63
N VAL A 7 -9.47 -15.70 -5.37
CA VAL A 7 -8.12 -15.83 -4.82
C VAL A 7 -7.50 -14.44 -4.72
N ALA A 8 -7.08 -14.06 -3.52
CA ALA A 8 -6.47 -12.78 -3.22
C ALA A 8 -5.06 -12.97 -2.67
N LEU A 9 -4.08 -12.30 -3.26
CA LEU A 9 -2.71 -12.20 -2.75
C LEU A 9 -2.56 -10.81 -2.10
N VAL A 10 -2.27 -10.79 -0.80
CA VAL A 10 -2.10 -9.54 -0.03
C VAL A 10 -0.68 -9.48 0.51
N LEU A 11 0.10 -8.54 -0.01
CA LEU A 11 1.47 -8.32 0.45
C LEU A 11 1.47 -7.50 1.75
N GLY A 12 2.44 -7.78 2.63
CA GLY A 12 2.54 -7.10 3.92
C GLY A 12 1.38 -7.39 4.86
N ALA A 13 0.81 -8.61 4.78
CA ALA A 13 -0.37 -9.01 5.52
C ALA A 13 -0.12 -9.45 6.97
N SER A 14 1.13 -9.53 7.42
CA SER A 14 1.44 -9.93 8.80
C SER A 14 0.97 -8.93 9.86
N LYS A 15 0.81 -7.64 9.50
CA LYS A 15 0.33 -6.60 10.42
C LYS A 15 -0.31 -5.40 9.71
N GLY A 16 -0.89 -4.50 10.50
CA GLY A 16 -1.35 -3.16 10.07
C GLY A 16 -2.35 -3.19 8.92
N ILE A 17 -2.10 -2.39 7.90
CA ILE A 17 -3.00 -2.19 6.75
C ILE A 17 -3.23 -3.50 5.99
N GLY A 18 -2.15 -4.21 5.66
CA GLY A 18 -2.26 -5.45 4.90
C GLY A 18 -3.04 -6.53 5.64
N PHE A 19 -2.82 -6.64 6.96
CA PHE A 19 -3.57 -7.57 7.80
C PHE A 19 -5.09 -7.27 7.82
N ALA A 20 -5.46 -5.99 8.00
CA ALA A 20 -6.87 -5.59 8.01
C ALA A 20 -7.56 -5.87 6.67
N ILE A 21 -6.88 -5.56 5.56
CA ILE A 21 -7.39 -5.86 4.21
C ILE A 21 -7.55 -7.37 4.02
N ALA A 22 -6.51 -8.15 4.33
CA ALA A 22 -6.52 -9.61 4.18
C ALA A 22 -7.63 -10.27 5.01
N ARG A 23 -7.78 -9.83 6.26
CA ARG A 23 -8.83 -10.30 7.17
C ARG A 23 -10.22 -10.03 6.60
N THR A 24 -10.50 -8.80 6.18
CA THR A 24 -11.82 -8.47 5.63
C THR A 24 -12.11 -9.21 4.32
N LEU A 25 -11.08 -9.46 3.49
CA LEU A 25 -11.23 -10.32 2.30
C LEU A 25 -11.60 -11.76 2.67
N ALA A 26 -11.01 -12.31 3.75
CA ALA A 26 -11.36 -13.64 4.25
C ALA A 26 -12.78 -13.69 4.83
N GLU A 27 -13.20 -12.66 5.56
CA GLU A 27 -14.57 -12.49 6.07
C GLU A 27 -15.60 -12.43 4.94
N GLU A 28 -15.26 -11.83 3.79
CA GLU A 28 -16.09 -11.82 2.57
C GLU A 28 -15.98 -13.10 1.72
N GLY A 29 -15.27 -14.12 2.22
CA GLY A 29 -15.18 -15.44 1.60
C GLY A 29 -14.10 -15.59 0.52
N ALA A 30 -13.11 -14.71 0.45
CA ALA A 30 -11.95 -14.90 -0.42
C ALA A 30 -11.02 -16.00 0.11
N LYS A 31 -10.29 -16.64 -0.80
CA LYS A 31 -9.13 -17.49 -0.49
C LYS A 31 -7.91 -16.58 -0.48
N VAL A 32 -7.31 -16.38 0.70
CA VAL A 32 -6.25 -15.38 0.86
C VAL A 32 -4.88 -16.02 0.93
N VAL A 33 -3.95 -15.49 0.14
CA VAL A 33 -2.53 -15.83 0.16
C VAL A 33 -1.78 -14.73 0.91
N LEU A 34 -1.00 -15.13 1.91
CA LEU A 34 -0.40 -14.30 2.94
C LEU A 34 1.12 -14.51 2.93
N PRO A 35 1.86 -13.87 2.02
CA PRO A 35 3.31 -13.90 2.09
C PRO A 35 3.81 -13.11 3.30
N TYR A 36 4.76 -13.68 4.05
CA TYR A 36 5.35 -13.03 5.22
C TYR A 36 6.86 -13.18 5.24
N HIS A 37 7.55 -12.23 5.88
CA HIS A 37 8.99 -12.26 6.05
C HIS A 37 9.37 -12.85 7.42
N SER A 38 10.46 -13.59 7.47
CA SER A 38 10.98 -14.23 8.69
C SER A 38 11.38 -13.25 9.80
N ASP A 39 11.60 -11.97 9.46
CA ASP A 39 11.96 -10.94 10.44
C ASP A 39 10.79 -10.54 11.37
N TRP A 40 9.58 -11.00 11.08
CA TRP A 40 8.36 -10.70 11.83
C TRP A 40 7.71 -12.00 12.35
N PRO A 41 8.40 -12.80 13.21
CA PRO A 41 7.91 -14.13 13.60
C PRO A 41 6.62 -14.03 14.44
N GLU A 42 6.54 -13.11 15.38
CA GLU A 42 5.39 -12.97 16.29
C GLU A 42 4.13 -12.57 15.53
N GLU A 43 4.22 -11.52 14.69
CA GLU A 43 3.11 -11.04 13.87
C GLU A 43 2.68 -12.08 12.83
N SER A 44 3.63 -12.81 12.29
CA SER A 44 3.35 -13.89 11.32
C SER A 44 2.65 -15.07 11.98
N ASP A 45 3.03 -15.41 13.21
CA ASP A 45 2.37 -16.47 13.99
C ASP A 45 0.94 -16.06 14.40
N GLU A 46 0.74 -14.81 14.83
CA GLU A 46 -0.59 -14.26 15.13
C GLU A 46 -1.49 -14.26 13.89
N MET A 47 -0.97 -13.81 12.76
CA MET A 47 -1.68 -13.86 11.48
C MET A 47 -2.10 -15.29 11.12
N GLN A 48 -1.17 -16.25 11.18
CA GLN A 48 -1.47 -17.65 10.83
C GLN A 48 -2.54 -18.25 11.74
N LYS A 49 -2.49 -17.97 13.06
CA LYS A 49 -3.49 -18.42 14.03
C LYS A 49 -4.88 -17.86 13.70
N GLU A 50 -4.97 -16.57 13.39
CA GLU A 50 -6.24 -15.94 13.05
C GLU A 50 -6.82 -16.52 11.75
N PHE A 51 -6.00 -16.66 10.71
CA PHE A 51 -6.46 -17.18 9.42
C PHE A 51 -6.82 -18.67 9.47
N ALA A 52 -6.22 -19.45 10.37
CA ALA A 52 -6.66 -20.81 10.65
C ALA A 52 -8.10 -20.87 11.19
N GLY A 53 -8.53 -19.83 11.92
CA GLY A 53 -9.90 -19.70 12.47
C GLY A 53 -10.98 -19.46 11.41
N PHE A 54 -10.64 -18.91 10.24
CA PHE A 54 -11.59 -18.75 9.14
C PHE A 54 -11.98 -20.06 8.43
N GLY A 55 -11.40 -21.20 8.85
CA GLY A 55 -11.78 -22.55 8.38
C GLY A 55 -11.50 -22.79 6.90
N GLY A 56 -10.63 -22.01 6.32
CA GLY A 56 -10.58 -21.88 4.89
C GLY A 56 -9.35 -22.36 4.19
N ASN A 57 -9.39 -22.15 2.98
CA ASN A 57 -8.42 -22.29 1.96
C ASN A 57 -7.47 -21.06 1.94
N HIS A 58 -6.87 -20.70 3.08
CA HIS A 58 -5.86 -19.65 3.12
C HIS A 58 -4.47 -20.30 3.02
N LEU A 59 -3.49 -19.52 2.54
CA LEU A 59 -2.13 -20.00 2.31
C LEU A 59 -1.13 -18.98 2.84
N ALA A 60 -0.50 -19.25 3.98
CA ALA A 60 0.60 -18.47 4.50
C ALA A 60 1.94 -19.03 4.00
N ILE A 61 2.82 -18.20 3.46
CA ILE A 61 4.09 -18.60 2.86
C ILE A 61 5.22 -17.69 3.35
N PRO A 62 6.28 -18.24 3.95
CA PRO A 62 7.47 -17.47 4.23
C PRO A 62 8.20 -17.14 2.93
N VAL A 63 8.45 -15.84 2.67
CA VAL A 63 9.09 -15.39 1.44
C VAL A 63 9.73 -14.02 1.60
N ASP A 64 10.94 -13.86 1.09
CA ASP A 64 11.53 -12.54 0.84
C ASP A 64 11.09 -12.06 -0.55
N LEU A 65 10.20 -11.07 -0.58
CA LEU A 65 9.66 -10.53 -1.82
C LEU A 65 10.68 -9.73 -2.65
N ARG A 66 11.88 -9.48 -2.11
CA ARG A 66 13.01 -8.87 -2.83
C ARG A 66 13.79 -9.90 -3.66
N ASP A 67 13.59 -11.18 -3.38
CA ASP A 67 14.21 -12.31 -4.08
C ASP A 67 13.33 -12.81 -5.23
N ALA A 68 13.82 -12.65 -6.45
CA ALA A 68 13.09 -13.02 -7.66
C ALA A 68 12.77 -14.52 -7.76
N VAL A 69 13.63 -15.40 -7.19
CA VAL A 69 13.41 -16.84 -7.21
C VAL A 69 12.29 -17.20 -6.25
N GLN A 70 12.29 -16.64 -5.05
CA GLN A 70 11.24 -16.88 -4.05
C GLN A 70 9.90 -16.32 -4.52
N VAL A 71 9.88 -15.14 -5.15
CA VAL A 71 8.64 -14.57 -5.74
C VAL A 71 8.08 -15.46 -6.85
N LYS A 72 8.93 -15.99 -7.72
CA LYS A 72 8.50 -16.91 -8.75
C LYS A 72 7.91 -18.20 -8.15
N ASP A 73 8.53 -18.72 -7.09
CA ASP A 73 8.04 -19.89 -6.37
C ASP A 73 6.72 -19.63 -5.64
N LEU A 74 6.55 -18.45 -5.03
CA LEU A 74 5.28 -18.00 -4.45
C LEU A 74 4.15 -18.08 -5.47
N ILE A 75 4.32 -17.49 -6.66
CA ILE A 75 3.28 -17.49 -7.69
C ILE A 75 3.02 -18.90 -8.23
N ARG A 76 4.05 -19.74 -8.36
CA ARG A 76 3.89 -21.16 -8.70
C ARG A 76 3.02 -21.89 -7.67
N GLN A 77 3.28 -21.71 -6.37
CA GLN A 77 2.46 -22.30 -5.30
C GLN A 77 1.00 -21.82 -5.34
N VAL A 78 0.77 -20.52 -5.62
CA VAL A 78 -0.60 -19.97 -5.82
C VAL A 78 -1.29 -20.67 -6.98
N GLN A 79 -0.60 -20.83 -8.12
CA GLN A 79 -1.13 -21.52 -9.29
C GLN A 79 -1.44 -22.99 -9.01
N GLU A 80 -0.54 -23.71 -8.35
CA GLU A 80 -0.73 -25.13 -8.01
C GLU A 80 -1.88 -25.36 -7.00
N ARG A 81 -2.02 -24.44 -6.03
CA ARG A 81 -3.01 -24.58 -4.96
C ARG A 81 -4.41 -24.12 -5.39
N PHE A 82 -4.50 -23.05 -6.17
CA PHE A 82 -5.79 -22.40 -6.46
C PHE A 82 -6.12 -22.31 -7.95
N GLY A 83 -5.15 -22.48 -8.85
CA GLY A 83 -5.33 -22.42 -10.29
C GLY A 83 -5.58 -21.02 -10.87
N ALA A 84 -5.78 -20.01 -10.02
CA ALA A 84 -6.13 -18.64 -10.42
C ALA A 84 -5.64 -17.61 -9.40
N LEU A 85 -5.54 -16.34 -9.85
CA LEU A 85 -5.33 -15.18 -8.98
C LEU A 85 -6.21 -14.04 -9.50
N HIS A 86 -7.07 -13.48 -8.65
CA HIS A 86 -8.05 -12.46 -9.03
C HIS A 86 -7.75 -11.09 -8.43
N ILE A 87 -7.24 -11.06 -7.21
CA ILE A 87 -7.00 -9.83 -6.46
C ILE A 87 -5.54 -9.82 -6.02
N LEU A 88 -4.81 -8.74 -6.33
CA LEU A 88 -3.48 -8.48 -5.81
C LEU A 88 -3.51 -7.13 -5.08
N VAL A 89 -3.29 -7.16 -3.76
CA VAL A 89 -3.05 -5.95 -2.96
C VAL A 89 -1.56 -5.81 -2.71
N ASN A 90 -0.96 -4.91 -3.43
CA ASN A 90 0.48 -4.69 -3.46
C ASN A 90 0.88 -3.69 -2.36
N ASN A 91 0.74 -4.11 -1.09
CA ASN A 91 0.90 -3.28 0.12
C ASN A 91 2.21 -3.58 0.86
N ILE A 92 3.29 -3.88 0.16
CA ILE A 92 4.59 -4.01 0.80
C ILE A 92 5.30 -2.66 0.83
N GLU A 93 5.82 -2.33 2.00
CA GLU A 93 6.77 -1.25 2.19
C GLU A 93 7.71 -1.64 3.34
N ARG A 94 8.74 -0.84 3.55
CA ARG A 94 9.68 -1.07 4.63
C ARG A 94 9.18 -0.51 5.96
N GLY A 95 8.24 -1.20 6.59
CA GLY A 95 7.72 -0.83 7.92
C GLY A 95 8.73 -1.09 9.05
N GLY A 96 8.62 -0.31 10.14
CA GLY A 96 9.37 -0.54 11.37
C GLY A 96 10.85 -0.15 11.35
N MET A 97 11.35 0.46 10.28
CA MET A 97 12.74 0.93 10.21
C MET A 97 12.82 2.42 10.54
N PRO A 98 13.92 2.88 11.15
CA PRO A 98 14.09 4.28 11.47
C PRO A 98 14.06 5.15 10.21
N VAL A 99 13.52 6.35 10.33
CA VAL A 99 13.69 7.37 9.30
C VAL A 99 15.13 7.87 9.36
N VAL A 100 15.86 7.71 8.28
CA VAL A 100 17.26 8.11 8.18
C VAL A 100 17.38 9.18 7.11
N HIS A 101 17.94 10.31 7.49
CA HIS A 101 18.25 11.43 6.61
C HIS A 101 19.76 11.66 6.56
N GLY A 102 20.22 12.28 5.48
CA GLY A 102 21.60 12.69 5.33
C GLY A 102 22.25 12.19 4.05
N SER A 103 23.59 12.30 4.00
CA SER A 103 24.35 11.94 2.82
C SER A 103 24.34 10.45 2.54
N TYR A 104 24.23 10.09 1.27
CA TYR A 104 24.40 8.72 0.77
C TYR A 104 25.81 8.18 1.04
N ASP A 105 26.79 9.04 1.31
CA ASP A 105 28.15 8.61 1.67
C ASP A 105 28.22 7.90 3.02
N LEU A 106 27.25 8.15 3.91
CA LEU A 106 27.15 7.42 5.17
C LEU A 106 26.56 6.02 4.92
N GLU A 107 27.23 4.99 5.43
CA GLU A 107 26.85 3.58 5.25
C GLU A 107 25.38 3.30 5.65
N VAL A 108 24.97 3.78 6.82
CA VAL A 108 23.59 3.63 7.28
C VAL A 108 22.56 4.23 6.31
N ASN A 109 22.87 5.33 5.66
CA ASN A 109 21.98 5.97 4.70
C ASN A 109 21.92 5.18 3.38
N ARG A 110 23.03 4.61 2.92
CA ARG A 110 23.07 3.73 1.74
C ARG A 110 22.22 2.48 1.96
N GLU A 111 22.46 1.79 3.05
CA GLU A 111 21.69 0.59 3.39
C GLU A 111 20.18 0.88 3.47
N GLN A 112 19.82 1.99 4.10
CA GLN A 112 18.43 2.39 4.22
C GLN A 112 17.81 2.74 2.86
N TRP A 113 18.55 3.45 2.01
CA TRP A 113 18.12 3.78 0.65
C TRP A 113 17.90 2.53 -0.19
N ASP A 114 18.91 1.66 -0.25
CA ASP A 114 18.89 0.46 -1.08
C ASP A 114 17.73 -0.47 -0.66
N LEU A 115 17.57 -0.63 0.63
CA LEU A 115 16.51 -1.47 1.19
C LEU A 115 15.11 -0.85 0.99
N GLU A 116 14.99 0.48 0.98
CA GLU A 116 13.76 1.19 0.65
C GLU A 116 13.34 0.92 -0.80
N ILE A 117 14.28 1.08 -1.73
CA ILE A 117 14.04 0.82 -3.17
C ILE A 117 13.73 -0.66 -3.39
N ASP A 118 14.48 -1.56 -2.78
CA ASP A 118 14.27 -3.00 -2.94
C ASP A 118 12.91 -3.47 -2.39
N THR A 119 12.49 -2.92 -1.25
CA THR A 119 11.24 -3.36 -0.60
C THR A 119 10.02 -2.63 -1.17
N THR A 120 10.08 -1.29 -1.24
CA THR A 120 8.90 -0.49 -1.62
C THR A 120 8.65 -0.49 -3.12
N LEU A 121 9.69 -0.61 -3.94
CA LEU A 121 9.56 -0.53 -5.41
C LEU A 121 9.82 -1.86 -6.11
N LYS A 122 11.04 -2.42 -5.98
CA LYS A 122 11.45 -3.62 -6.71
C LYS A 122 10.63 -4.85 -6.36
N ALA A 123 10.32 -5.06 -5.06
CA ALA A 123 9.49 -6.20 -4.65
C ALA A 123 8.09 -6.14 -5.26
N LYS A 124 7.46 -4.96 -5.30
CA LYS A 124 6.16 -4.77 -5.98
C LYS A 124 6.27 -5.12 -7.47
N TRP A 125 7.33 -4.65 -8.13
CA TRP A 125 7.56 -4.96 -9.54
C TRP A 125 7.74 -6.46 -9.77
N LEU A 126 8.55 -7.15 -8.96
CA LEU A 126 8.76 -8.60 -9.05
C LEU A 126 7.46 -9.38 -8.91
N VAL A 127 6.63 -8.99 -7.93
CA VAL A 127 5.35 -9.69 -7.71
C VAL A 127 4.40 -9.46 -8.88
N VAL A 128 4.20 -8.23 -9.35
CA VAL A 128 3.30 -7.96 -10.48
C VAL A 128 3.78 -8.66 -11.74
N HIS A 129 5.09 -8.60 -12.04
CA HIS A 129 5.66 -9.25 -13.23
C HIS A 129 5.38 -10.77 -13.25
N ASN A 130 5.49 -11.45 -12.10
CA ASN A 130 5.24 -12.89 -12.02
C ASN A 130 3.74 -13.22 -11.89
N ALA A 131 2.94 -12.38 -11.23
CA ALA A 131 1.52 -12.62 -11.00
C ALA A 131 0.63 -12.32 -12.20
N LEU A 132 0.98 -11.31 -13.01
CA LEU A 132 0.14 -10.82 -14.09
C LEU A 132 -0.24 -11.89 -15.13
N PRO A 133 0.65 -12.79 -15.57
CA PRO A 133 0.27 -13.89 -16.47
C PRO A 133 -0.83 -14.79 -15.89
N LEU A 134 -0.74 -15.15 -14.60
CA LEU A 134 -1.75 -15.95 -13.92
C LEU A 134 -3.07 -15.18 -13.77
N MET A 135 -3.01 -13.89 -13.45
CA MET A 135 -4.20 -13.03 -13.33
C MET A 135 -4.92 -12.86 -14.67
N LYS A 136 -4.19 -12.71 -15.78
CA LYS A 136 -4.77 -12.58 -17.13
C LYS A 136 -5.47 -13.84 -17.60
N ASN A 137 -5.13 -15.00 -17.07
CA ASN A 137 -5.81 -16.27 -17.36
C ASN A 137 -7.13 -16.42 -16.58
N SER A 138 -7.40 -15.54 -15.61
CA SER A 138 -8.67 -15.47 -14.89
C SER A 138 -9.70 -14.68 -15.70
N SER A 139 -10.99 -14.84 -15.41
CA SER A 139 -12.07 -14.12 -16.10
C SER A 139 -12.08 -12.62 -15.85
N GLU A 140 -11.58 -12.20 -14.68
CA GLU A 140 -11.48 -10.81 -14.22
C GLU A 140 -10.42 -10.70 -13.13
N GLY A 141 -9.75 -9.55 -13.05
CA GLY A 141 -8.74 -9.30 -12.02
C GLY A 141 -8.64 -7.84 -11.61
N VAL A 142 -8.04 -7.60 -10.44
CA VAL A 142 -7.70 -6.27 -9.96
C VAL A 142 -6.38 -6.27 -9.22
N ILE A 143 -5.53 -5.29 -9.53
CA ILE A 143 -4.31 -4.97 -8.80
C ILE A 143 -4.51 -3.62 -8.13
N ILE A 144 -4.22 -3.55 -6.85
CA ILE A 144 -4.23 -2.31 -6.06
C ILE A 144 -2.82 -2.08 -5.54
N ASN A 145 -2.16 -1.07 -6.08
CA ASN A 145 -0.85 -0.63 -5.61
C ASN A 145 -1.05 0.36 -4.47
N VAL A 146 -0.67 0.00 -3.26
CA VAL A 146 -0.65 0.95 -2.13
C VAL A 146 0.62 1.76 -2.19
N SER A 147 0.48 3.07 -2.13
CA SER A 147 1.56 4.06 -2.14
C SER A 147 1.33 5.14 -1.06
N SER A 148 2.16 6.16 -1.05
CA SER A 148 2.13 7.25 -0.08
C SER A 148 2.12 8.62 -0.75
N ILE A 149 1.47 9.59 -0.11
CA ILE A 149 1.59 11.01 -0.45
C ILE A 149 3.03 11.52 -0.44
N ALA A 150 3.96 10.83 0.24
CA ALA A 150 5.38 11.12 0.16
C ALA A 150 5.89 11.16 -1.29
N GLY A 151 5.35 10.30 -2.17
CA GLY A 151 5.65 10.33 -3.59
C GLY A 151 5.16 11.57 -4.32
N PHE A 152 4.25 12.35 -3.73
CA PHE A 152 3.72 13.58 -4.30
C PHE A 152 4.37 14.83 -3.70
N VAL A 153 4.44 14.90 -2.36
CA VAL A 153 4.95 16.10 -1.66
C VAL A 153 6.46 16.04 -1.40
N GLY A 154 7.08 14.87 -1.56
CA GLY A 154 8.49 14.69 -1.21
C GLY A 154 8.72 14.95 0.29
N ARG A 155 9.77 15.70 0.59
CA ARG A 155 10.13 16.13 1.95
C ARG A 155 9.61 17.52 2.30
N SER A 156 8.55 17.98 1.66
CA SER A 156 7.98 19.30 1.93
C SER A 156 6.82 19.23 2.95
N GLY A 157 6.53 20.38 3.55
CA GLY A 157 5.48 20.52 4.55
C GLY A 157 5.83 19.90 5.91
N PRO A 158 4.88 19.89 6.86
CA PRO A 158 5.11 19.42 8.22
C PRO A 158 5.58 17.97 8.32
N ALA A 159 5.18 17.12 7.37
CA ALA A 159 5.58 15.73 7.33
C ALA A 159 6.97 15.47 6.73
N GLY A 160 7.64 16.49 6.22
CA GLY A 160 8.99 16.37 5.68
C GLY A 160 10.03 15.81 6.66
N LEU A 161 9.72 15.85 7.95
CA LEU A 161 10.56 15.29 9.02
C LEU A 161 10.59 13.75 9.04
N ILE A 162 9.53 13.11 8.54
CA ILE A 162 9.40 11.64 8.56
C ILE A 162 9.45 11.02 7.16
N PHE A 163 9.50 11.82 6.11
CA PHE A 163 9.73 11.33 4.75
C PHE A 163 11.20 11.44 4.38
N ASN A 164 11.79 10.39 3.82
CA ASN A 164 13.11 10.43 3.22
C ASN A 164 13.02 10.39 1.70
N ASP A 165 14.14 10.73 1.03
CA ASP A 165 14.17 10.85 -0.42
C ASP A 165 13.97 9.49 -1.11
N GLY A 166 14.51 8.39 -0.57
CA GLY A 166 14.32 7.04 -1.11
C GLY A 166 12.85 6.60 -1.06
N TYR A 167 12.21 6.83 0.08
CA TYR A 167 10.79 6.53 0.26
C TYR A 167 9.91 7.36 -0.69
N ALA A 168 10.18 8.66 -0.78
CA ALA A 168 9.44 9.56 -1.67
C ALA A 168 9.63 9.15 -3.14
N ALA A 169 10.85 8.88 -3.57
CA ALA A 169 11.16 8.46 -4.94
C ALA A 169 10.51 7.11 -5.28
N ALA A 170 10.62 6.11 -4.39
CA ALA A 170 10.01 4.81 -4.57
C ALA A 170 8.49 4.90 -4.72
N ASN A 171 7.82 5.67 -3.83
CA ASN A 171 6.37 5.86 -3.91
C ASN A 171 5.94 6.65 -5.15
N ARG A 172 6.75 7.63 -5.62
CA ARG A 172 6.46 8.33 -6.88
C ARG A 172 6.53 7.40 -8.09
N ALA A 173 7.47 6.48 -8.11
CA ALA A 173 7.61 5.51 -9.19
C ALA A 173 6.43 4.54 -9.30
N ILE A 174 5.69 4.28 -8.21
CA ILE A 174 4.50 3.43 -8.21
C ILE A 174 3.42 3.97 -9.15
N SER A 175 3.22 5.28 -9.25
CA SER A 175 2.26 5.87 -10.18
C SER A 175 2.61 5.54 -11.64
N SER A 176 3.89 5.63 -12.01
CA SER A 176 4.35 5.25 -13.36
C SER A 176 4.14 3.75 -13.64
N PHE A 177 4.41 2.89 -12.66
CA PHE A 177 4.14 1.46 -12.78
C PHE A 177 2.64 1.17 -12.89
N THR A 178 1.80 1.85 -12.12
CA THR A 178 0.34 1.70 -12.17
C THR A 178 -0.18 1.97 -13.57
N GLU A 179 0.28 3.05 -14.20
CA GLU A 179 -0.11 3.38 -15.58
C GLU A 179 0.38 2.34 -16.60
N THR A 180 1.64 1.89 -16.48
CA THR A 180 2.22 0.90 -17.38
C THR A 180 1.50 -0.44 -17.24
N TRP A 181 1.34 -0.92 -16.01
CA TRP A 181 0.67 -2.19 -15.75
C TRP A 181 -0.81 -2.17 -16.10
N ALA A 182 -1.48 -1.02 -16.00
CA ALA A 182 -2.86 -0.89 -16.47
C ALA A 182 -2.98 -1.13 -17.98
N ARG A 183 -2.01 -0.65 -18.77
CA ARG A 183 -1.95 -0.90 -20.22
C ARG A 183 -1.66 -2.37 -20.53
N GLU A 184 -0.72 -2.97 -19.80
CA GLU A 184 -0.32 -4.37 -19.98
C GLU A 184 -1.41 -5.36 -19.54
N ALA A 185 -2.15 -5.02 -18.48
CA ALA A 185 -3.14 -5.88 -17.85
C ALA A 185 -4.51 -5.88 -18.52
N ALA A 186 -4.84 -4.79 -19.22
CA ALA A 186 -6.13 -4.64 -19.89
C ALA A 186 -6.31 -5.68 -21.02
N PRO A 187 -7.56 -6.06 -21.34
CA PRO A 187 -8.82 -5.61 -20.71
C PRO A 187 -9.24 -6.43 -19.48
N THR A 188 -8.53 -7.51 -19.16
CA THR A 188 -8.96 -8.51 -18.18
C THR A 188 -8.72 -8.06 -16.73
N VAL A 189 -7.59 -7.37 -16.48
CA VAL A 189 -7.18 -6.97 -15.15
C VAL A 189 -7.12 -5.44 -15.07
N ARG A 190 -7.77 -4.86 -14.04
CA ARG A 190 -7.67 -3.43 -13.72
C ARG A 190 -6.51 -3.20 -12.76
N VAL A 191 -5.79 -2.11 -12.95
CA VAL A 191 -4.67 -1.74 -12.07
C VAL A 191 -4.87 -0.31 -11.62
N ASN A 192 -4.98 -0.08 -10.32
CA ASN A 192 -5.12 1.25 -9.74
C ASN A 192 -4.18 1.44 -8.55
N GLU A 193 -3.91 2.68 -8.23
CA GLU A 193 -3.11 3.08 -7.08
C GLU A 193 -4.03 3.64 -5.98
N LEU A 194 -3.78 3.23 -4.74
CA LEU A 194 -4.34 3.84 -3.54
C LEU A 194 -3.21 4.58 -2.81
N MET A 195 -3.18 5.90 -2.96
CA MET A 195 -2.18 6.78 -2.36
C MET A 195 -2.64 7.24 -0.98
N LEU A 196 -1.90 6.85 0.05
CA LEU A 196 -2.28 7.06 1.44
C LEU A 196 -1.60 8.30 2.06
N GLY A 197 -2.35 9.03 2.86
CA GLY A 197 -1.87 10.05 3.80
C GLY A 197 -1.53 9.46 5.17
N PHE A 198 -1.94 10.15 6.22
CA PHE A 198 -1.71 9.75 7.61
C PHE A 198 -2.92 9.01 8.17
N PHE A 199 -2.67 7.85 8.78
CA PHE A 199 -3.70 6.99 9.34
C PHE A 199 -3.35 6.51 10.75
N GLU A 200 -4.35 6.45 11.61
CA GLU A 200 -4.27 5.71 12.87
C GLU A 200 -4.32 4.23 12.53
N THR A 201 -3.20 3.54 12.72
CA THR A 201 -3.18 2.09 12.64
C THR A 201 -3.10 1.48 14.04
N ARG A 202 -3.31 0.16 14.13
CA ARG A 202 -3.34 -0.60 15.38
C ARG A 202 -2.19 -0.33 16.35
N HIS A 203 -1.07 0.17 15.86
CA HIS A 203 0.14 0.41 16.65
C HIS A 203 0.37 1.89 16.98
N ALA A 204 -0.57 2.80 16.72
CA ALA A 204 -0.36 4.26 16.74
C ALA A 204 0.85 4.73 15.89
N GLU A 205 1.54 3.78 15.29
CA GLU A 205 2.82 3.82 14.59
C GLU A 205 2.63 3.62 13.08
N GLY A 206 1.41 3.79 12.58
CA GLY A 206 1.09 3.47 11.21
C GLY A 206 1.87 4.27 10.18
N THR A 207 2.27 5.45 10.55
CA THR A 207 3.20 6.26 9.78
C THR A 207 4.58 6.09 10.39
N ARG A 208 5.51 5.55 9.62
CA ARG A 208 6.91 5.37 10.01
C ARG A 208 7.50 6.67 10.54
N GLY A 209 8.14 6.60 11.71
CA GLY A 209 8.72 7.76 12.38
C GLY A 209 7.72 8.63 13.16
N TRP A 210 6.44 8.29 13.16
CA TRP A 210 5.42 9.06 13.90
C TRP A 210 5.69 9.12 15.41
N GLU A 211 6.23 8.05 15.97
CA GLU A 211 6.60 7.94 17.38
C GLU A 211 7.69 8.94 17.80
N ASN A 212 8.58 9.30 16.87
CA ASN A 212 9.69 10.23 17.09
C ASN A 212 9.26 11.71 17.03
N LEU A 213 8.05 11.99 16.58
CA LEU A 213 7.52 13.35 16.51
C LEU A 213 7.04 13.83 17.88
N SER A 214 7.35 15.08 18.20
CA SER A 214 6.76 15.79 19.35
C SER A 214 5.26 16.01 19.16
N GLY A 215 4.56 16.31 20.26
CA GLY A 215 3.14 16.63 20.19
C GLY A 215 2.82 17.82 19.26
N SER A 216 3.69 18.85 19.24
CA SER A 216 3.52 20.01 18.36
C SER A 216 3.74 19.69 16.88
N GLU A 217 4.65 18.77 16.55
CA GLU A 217 4.86 18.32 15.18
C GLU A 217 3.69 17.48 14.67
N LYS A 218 3.17 16.57 15.50
CA LYS A 218 1.95 15.80 15.20
C LYS A 218 0.74 16.74 14.99
N GLU A 219 0.56 17.73 15.86
CA GLU A 219 -0.49 18.73 15.73
C GLU A 219 -0.32 19.56 14.45
N SER A 220 0.90 19.91 14.07
CA SER A 220 1.18 20.63 12.83
C SER A 220 0.77 19.82 11.59
N ILE A 221 1.05 18.52 11.57
CA ILE A 221 0.60 17.61 10.49
C ILE A 221 -0.93 17.55 10.44
N CYS A 222 -1.59 17.39 11.58
CA CYS A 222 -3.05 17.37 11.64
C CYS A 222 -3.66 18.70 11.17
N LYS A 223 -3.12 19.84 11.59
CA LYS A 223 -3.60 21.17 11.17
C LYS A 223 -3.39 21.43 9.68
N HIS A 224 -2.32 20.87 9.10
CA HIS A 224 -2.07 20.95 7.67
C HIS A 224 -3.04 20.09 6.85
N THR A 225 -3.53 19.00 7.41
CA THR A 225 -4.56 18.15 6.80
C THR A 225 -5.91 18.89 6.81
N LEU A 226 -6.59 19.02 5.67
CA LEU A 226 -7.85 19.78 5.59
C LEU A 226 -8.93 19.23 6.54
N LEU A 227 -8.99 17.90 6.73
CA LEU A 227 -9.90 17.27 7.68
C LEU A 227 -9.41 17.33 9.14
N GLN A 228 -8.23 17.89 9.40
CA GLN A 228 -7.63 18.14 10.71
C GLN A 228 -7.52 16.90 11.62
N SER A 229 -7.52 15.73 11.03
CA SER A 229 -7.39 14.45 11.72
C SER A 229 -6.71 13.42 10.82
N PRO A 230 -6.03 12.41 11.38
CA PRO A 230 -5.64 11.24 10.63
C PRO A 230 -6.88 10.45 10.20
N GLY A 231 -6.73 9.68 9.11
CA GLY A 231 -7.73 8.69 8.70
C GLY A 231 -7.68 7.45 9.58
N ARG A 232 -8.70 6.62 9.47
CA ARG A 232 -8.81 5.35 10.21
C ARG A 232 -8.48 4.19 9.29
N LEU A 233 -8.03 3.09 9.87
CA LEU A 233 -7.73 1.85 9.13
C LEU A 233 -8.94 1.35 8.30
N ASP A 234 -10.15 1.52 8.83
CA ASP A 234 -11.41 1.19 8.17
C ASP A 234 -11.64 2.00 6.86
N ASP A 235 -11.17 3.23 6.80
CA ASP A 235 -11.26 4.06 5.58
C ASP A 235 -10.39 3.47 4.45
N ILE A 236 -9.22 2.93 4.79
CA ILE A 236 -8.35 2.24 3.82
C ILE A 236 -9.01 0.97 3.31
N VAL A 237 -9.54 0.14 4.23
CA VAL A 237 -10.24 -1.10 3.88
C VAL A 237 -11.41 -0.80 2.93
N LYS A 238 -12.26 0.19 3.25
CA LYS A 238 -13.37 0.60 2.39
C LYS A 238 -12.92 1.07 1.01
N ALA A 239 -11.83 1.85 0.94
CA ALA A 239 -11.28 2.30 -0.34
C ALA A 239 -10.77 1.12 -1.20
N VAL A 240 -10.09 0.15 -0.59
CA VAL A 240 -9.67 -1.08 -1.27
C VAL A 240 -10.88 -1.85 -1.79
N PHE A 241 -11.91 -2.02 -0.97
CA PHE A 241 -13.12 -2.73 -1.35
C PHE A 241 -13.90 -2.00 -2.45
N PHE A 242 -13.96 -0.68 -2.42
CA PHE A 242 -14.50 0.11 -3.54
C PHE A 242 -13.74 -0.18 -4.84
N LEU A 243 -12.40 -0.18 -4.82
CA LEU A 243 -11.59 -0.48 -6.00
C LEU A 243 -11.80 -1.91 -6.51
N ILE A 244 -12.07 -2.87 -5.62
CA ILE A 244 -12.35 -4.26 -6.00
C ILE A 244 -13.77 -4.39 -6.56
N LYS A 245 -14.79 -3.95 -5.83
CA LYS A 245 -16.20 -4.26 -6.07
C LYS A 245 -16.85 -3.32 -7.07
N ASP A 246 -16.62 -2.01 -6.94
CA ASP A 246 -17.47 -0.98 -7.54
C ASP A 246 -16.79 -0.17 -8.64
N ALA A 247 -15.48 0.00 -8.58
CA ALA A 247 -14.71 0.81 -9.53
C ALA A 247 -14.48 0.11 -10.89
N ARG A 248 -15.54 -0.39 -11.52
CA ARG A 248 -15.45 -1.23 -12.74
C ARG A 248 -14.87 -0.51 -13.95
N PHE A 249 -15.01 0.80 -14.02
CA PHE A 249 -14.50 1.64 -15.13
C PHE A 249 -13.26 2.43 -14.74
N MET A 250 -12.51 1.96 -13.72
CA MET A 250 -11.25 2.57 -13.28
C MET A 250 -10.08 1.62 -13.53
N THR A 251 -9.11 2.08 -14.32
CA THR A 251 -7.79 1.47 -14.47
C THR A 251 -6.76 2.54 -14.78
N GLY A 252 -5.55 2.42 -14.26
CA GLY A 252 -4.49 3.42 -14.36
C GLY A 252 -4.73 4.68 -13.51
N ALA A 253 -5.71 4.66 -12.61
CA ALA A 253 -6.06 5.80 -11.77
C ALA A 253 -5.33 5.78 -10.44
N VAL A 254 -5.10 6.99 -9.89
CA VAL A 254 -4.64 7.21 -8.51
C VAL A 254 -5.82 7.69 -7.67
N LEU A 255 -6.22 6.89 -6.70
CA LEU A 255 -7.17 7.28 -5.66
C LEU A 255 -6.38 7.77 -4.44
N ARG A 256 -6.41 9.08 -4.20
CA ARG A 256 -5.74 9.67 -3.05
C ARG A 256 -6.65 9.70 -1.84
N LEU A 257 -6.19 9.12 -0.74
CA LEU A 257 -6.89 9.04 0.53
C LEU A 257 -5.97 9.66 1.61
N ASP A 258 -6.05 10.98 1.78
CA ASP A 258 -5.09 11.75 2.56
C ASP A 258 -5.72 12.85 3.44
N GLY A 259 -7.04 12.88 3.55
CA GLY A 259 -7.76 13.92 4.29
C GLY A 259 -7.52 15.34 3.73
N GLY A 260 -7.01 15.44 2.50
CA GLY A 260 -6.65 16.71 1.87
C GLY A 260 -5.27 17.24 2.28
N TYR A 261 -4.39 16.42 2.86
CA TYR A 261 -3.04 16.84 3.25
C TYR A 261 -2.26 17.50 2.09
N VAL A 262 -2.30 16.92 0.90
CA VAL A 262 -1.59 17.46 -0.27
C VAL A 262 -2.09 18.85 -0.68
N LEU A 263 -3.31 19.20 -0.30
CA LEU A 263 -3.93 20.52 -0.55
C LEU A 263 -3.81 21.47 0.65
N GLY A 264 -3.31 20.98 1.78
CA GLY A 264 -3.24 21.74 3.02
C GLY A 264 -2.28 22.92 2.95
N GLY A 265 -2.48 23.88 3.88
CA GLY A 265 -1.67 25.09 3.98
C GLY A 265 -2.20 26.28 3.20
N GLU A 266 -3.00 26.06 2.16
CA GLU A 266 -3.60 27.14 1.36
C GLU A 266 -5.03 27.46 1.88
N GLN A 267 -5.35 28.75 1.97
CA GLN A 267 -6.69 29.22 2.34
C GLN A 267 -7.37 29.85 1.13
N VAL A 268 -8.63 29.51 0.94
CA VAL A 268 -9.46 30.19 -0.06
C VAL A 268 -10.00 31.46 0.57
N PRO A 269 -9.63 32.65 0.09
CA PRO A 269 -10.16 33.91 0.62
C PRO A 269 -11.66 34.00 0.34
N VAL A 270 -12.35 34.76 1.18
CA VAL A 270 -13.76 35.08 0.93
C VAL A 270 -13.85 35.86 -0.39
N MET A 271 -14.67 35.36 -1.30
CA MET A 271 -14.90 36.05 -2.57
C MET A 271 -15.60 37.41 -2.29
N PRO A 272 -15.05 38.53 -2.78
CA PRO A 272 -15.71 39.82 -2.62
C PRO A 272 -17.02 39.86 -3.43
N ASP A 273 -18.01 40.59 -2.91
CA ASP A 273 -19.25 40.84 -3.63
C ASP A 273 -19.00 41.77 -4.83
N GLY A 274 -19.43 41.33 -6.00
CA GLY A 274 -19.35 42.11 -7.21
C GLY A 274 -18.06 41.91 -8.05
N ILE A 275 -17.83 42.81 -8.99
CA ILE A 275 -16.68 42.78 -9.89
C ILE A 275 -15.51 43.52 -9.24
N LEU A 276 -14.33 42.88 -9.20
CA LEU A 276 -13.11 43.56 -8.82
C LEU A 276 -12.79 44.64 -9.88
N ASN A 277 -12.89 45.90 -9.48
CA ASN A 277 -12.44 47.01 -10.32
C ASN A 277 -10.89 47.00 -10.33
N SER A 278 -10.32 46.92 -11.52
CA SER A 278 -8.89 47.02 -11.79
C SER A 278 -8.33 48.40 -11.50
#